data_bdef3974fdef0bf914d19efcba574b06
#
_entry.id   bdef3974fdef0bf914d19efcba574b06
#
_cell.length_a   1.000
_cell.length_b   1.000
_cell.length_c   1.000
_cell.angle_alpha   90.00
_cell.angle_beta   90.00
_cell.angle_gamma   90.00
#
_symmetry.space_group_name_H-M   'P 1'
#
loop_
_entity.id
_entity.type
_entity.pdbx_description
1 polymer ?
#
loop_
_entity_poly.entity_id
_entity_poly.type
_entity_poly.pdbx_seq_one_letter_code
_entity_poly.pdbx_strand_id
1 'polypeptide(L)'
;IARLQAGESVRARDHKVAYNGAEGLPIREEIVERHGESVITRNSYGALCLNTPDVVFADIDVEAPGLLRSMWLLVSGGERDPFVAARARVEKFAADNPGWLLRLYRTPKGFRVLVMHDTFDPTDEPAFEFMQKLGSDPLYMRMCRNQKCFRARISPKPWRIGVEHIKPRPGIWPVKKEKMNVRRDWIRRYEQQASRYSSCRYEASLGQGRPLRKCEAVQSVHDRYCKADRGLDIA
;
A
#
# COMPACT_ATOMS: atom_id res chain seq x y z
N ILE A 1 -4.11 6.35 13.08
CA ILE A 1 -2.79 6.64 13.68
C ILE A 1 -2.91 6.74 15.20
N ALA A 2 -3.89 7.49 15.76
CA ALA A 2 -4.12 7.58 17.21
C ALA A 2 -4.25 6.19 17.88
N ARG A 3 -4.91 5.22 17.22
CA ARG A 3 -5.07 3.84 17.71
C ARG A 3 -3.82 2.98 17.63
N LEU A 4 -2.90 3.27 16.69
CA LEU A 4 -1.56 2.68 16.67
C LEU A 4 -0.72 3.11 17.89
N GLN A 5 -1.06 4.26 18.47
CA GLN A 5 -0.35 4.84 19.62
C GLN A 5 -0.87 4.32 20.97
N ALA A 6 -2.14 3.92 21.05
CA ALA A 6 -2.80 3.55 22.31
C ALA A 6 -2.46 2.15 22.85
N GLY A 7 -1.83 1.26 22.05
CA GLY A 7 -1.36 -0.05 22.54
C GLY A 7 -2.44 -1.04 23.03
N GLU A 8 -3.71 -0.78 22.72
CA GLU A 8 -4.84 -1.59 23.20
C GLU A 8 -4.85 -3.02 22.66
N SER A 9 -5.15 -3.97 23.51
CA SER A 9 -5.03 -5.41 23.30
C SER A 9 -6.36 -6.04 22.87
N VAL A 10 -6.39 -6.66 21.67
CA VAL A 10 -7.53 -7.45 21.16
C VAL A 10 -7.14 -8.91 20.93
N ARG A 11 -8.05 -9.86 21.14
CA ARG A 11 -7.82 -11.30 21.01
C ARG A 11 -7.60 -11.75 19.55
N ALA A 12 -6.84 -12.84 19.33
CA ALA A 12 -6.42 -13.31 18.01
C ALA A 12 -7.56 -13.68 17.03
N ARG A 13 -8.77 -14.01 17.52
CA ARG A 13 -9.97 -14.25 16.69
C ARG A 13 -10.50 -12.99 16.03
N ASP A 14 -10.30 -11.84 16.64
CA ASP A 14 -10.85 -10.56 16.17
C ASP A 14 -10.05 -10.01 14.98
N HIS A 15 -8.85 -10.56 14.73
CA HIS A 15 -7.98 -10.12 13.63
C HIS A 15 -8.55 -10.42 12.23
N LYS A 16 -9.25 -11.56 12.05
CA LYS A 16 -9.95 -11.88 10.79
C LYS A 16 -11.19 -11.01 10.59
N VAL A 17 -11.88 -10.67 11.68
CA VAL A 17 -13.08 -9.82 11.68
C VAL A 17 -12.67 -8.36 11.40
N ALA A 18 -11.56 -7.87 11.97
CA ALA A 18 -11.03 -6.53 11.71
C ALA A 18 -10.64 -6.31 10.23
N TYR A 19 -10.04 -7.32 9.61
CA TYR A 19 -9.71 -7.30 8.17
C TYR A 19 -10.96 -7.32 7.28
N ASN A 20 -12.06 -7.88 7.78
CA ASN A 20 -13.33 -8.04 7.04
C ASN A 20 -14.35 -6.93 7.26
N GLY A 21 -14.02 -5.84 7.95
CA GLY A 21 -14.88 -4.66 7.99
C GLY A 21 -15.46 -4.23 9.33
N ALA A 22 -14.98 -4.74 10.46
CA ALA A 22 -15.39 -4.18 11.76
C ALA A 22 -14.71 -2.83 11.98
N GLU A 23 -15.50 -1.76 12.06
CA GLU A 23 -15.01 -0.43 12.40
C GLU A 23 -14.38 -0.43 13.79
N GLY A 24 -13.26 0.24 13.90
CA GLY A 24 -12.71 0.64 15.19
C GLY A 24 -11.79 -0.33 15.90
N LEU A 25 -11.41 -1.46 15.28
CA LEU A 25 -10.43 -2.36 15.90
C LEU A 25 -9.00 -1.82 15.79
N PRO A 26 -8.19 -1.88 16.87
CA PRO A 26 -6.84 -1.36 16.86
C PRO A 26 -5.94 -2.16 15.91
N ILE A 27 -5.08 -1.45 15.18
CA ILE A 27 -4.05 -2.06 14.34
C ILE A 27 -2.97 -2.61 15.27
N ARG A 28 -2.86 -3.93 15.37
CA ARG A 28 -1.85 -4.62 16.20
C ARG A 28 -0.58 -4.90 15.42
N GLU A 29 0.05 -3.83 14.97
CA GLU A 29 1.30 -3.86 14.24
C GLU A 29 2.41 -3.20 15.06
N GLU A 30 3.62 -3.70 14.90
CA GLU A 30 4.82 -3.12 15.50
C GLU A 30 5.12 -1.78 14.83
N ILE A 31 5.21 -0.70 15.60
CA ILE A 31 5.73 0.58 15.09
C ILE A 31 7.24 0.45 14.97
N VAL A 32 7.74 0.58 13.75
CA VAL A 32 9.17 0.46 13.44
C VAL A 32 9.84 1.83 13.45
N GLU A 33 9.19 2.83 12.86
CA GLU A 33 9.75 4.18 12.75
C GLU A 33 8.64 5.22 12.61
N ARG A 34 8.94 6.47 12.96
CA ARG A 34 8.04 7.63 12.82
C ARG A 34 8.68 8.69 11.94
N HIS A 35 7.88 9.26 11.03
CA HIS A 35 8.27 10.34 10.14
C HIS A 35 7.22 11.45 10.22
N GLY A 36 7.42 12.42 11.10
CA GLY A 36 6.40 13.41 11.41
C GLY A 36 5.12 12.75 11.88
N GLU A 37 4.00 13.00 11.19
CA GLU A 37 2.70 12.37 11.46
C GLU A 37 2.56 10.96 10.85
N SER A 38 3.42 10.60 9.92
CA SER A 38 3.42 9.28 9.29
C SER A 38 4.14 8.24 10.15
N VAL A 39 3.71 6.98 10.04
CA VAL A 39 4.23 5.88 10.85
C VAL A 39 4.54 4.68 9.97
N ILE A 40 5.74 4.14 10.09
CA ILE A 40 6.08 2.85 9.48
C ILE A 40 5.78 1.74 10.49
N THR A 41 4.97 0.78 10.05
CA THR A 41 4.62 -0.39 10.85
C THR A 41 5.04 -1.67 10.15
N ARG A 42 5.24 -2.74 10.94
CA ARG A 42 5.41 -4.10 10.44
C ARG A 42 4.10 -4.85 10.59
N ASN A 43 3.51 -5.21 9.47
CA ASN A 43 2.20 -5.87 9.44
C ASN A 43 2.24 -7.35 9.88
N SER A 44 1.07 -7.99 9.95
CA SER A 44 0.90 -9.35 10.46
C SER A 44 1.62 -10.46 9.67
N TYR A 45 2.06 -10.19 8.45
CA TYR A 45 2.89 -11.13 7.68
C TYR A 45 4.36 -10.70 7.58
N GLY A 46 4.73 -9.55 8.13
CA GLY A 46 6.11 -9.11 8.32
C GLY A 46 6.61 -8.02 7.38
N ALA A 47 5.84 -7.61 6.36
CA ALA A 47 6.22 -6.49 5.50
C ALA A 47 6.03 -5.15 6.19
N LEU A 48 6.81 -4.16 5.77
CA LEU A 48 6.68 -2.78 6.23
C LEU A 48 5.56 -2.06 5.47
N CYS A 49 4.79 -1.27 6.21
CA CYS A 49 3.73 -0.40 5.69
C CYS A 49 3.94 1.03 6.20
N LEU A 50 3.94 1.98 5.28
CA LEU A 50 3.84 3.39 5.58
C LEU A 50 2.37 3.73 5.78
N ASN A 51 2.04 4.36 6.90
CA ASN A 51 0.69 4.81 7.24
C ASN A 51 0.72 6.33 7.36
N THR A 52 -0.15 6.99 6.63
CA THR A 52 -0.26 8.46 6.62
C THR A 52 -1.65 8.89 7.05
N PRO A 53 -1.79 10.00 7.80
CA PRO A 53 -3.11 10.47 8.21
C PRO A 53 -3.94 11.00 7.05
N ASP A 54 -3.31 11.59 6.04
CA ASP A 54 -3.98 12.42 5.05
C ASP A 54 -3.32 12.44 3.65
N VAL A 55 -2.17 11.82 3.45
CA VAL A 55 -1.55 11.70 2.11
C VAL A 55 -2.03 10.42 1.44
N VAL A 56 -2.74 10.56 0.31
CA VAL A 56 -3.45 9.47 -0.35
C VAL A 56 -2.52 8.61 -1.18
N PHE A 57 -2.59 7.30 -0.94
CA PHE A 57 -2.16 6.27 -1.87
C PHE A 57 -3.39 5.55 -2.45
N ALA A 58 -3.35 5.19 -3.72
CA ALA A 58 -4.32 4.32 -4.36
C ALA A 58 -3.61 3.09 -4.92
N ASP A 59 -3.95 1.90 -4.43
CA ASP A 59 -3.43 0.63 -4.96
C ASP A 59 -4.41 0.09 -6.00
N ILE A 60 -3.93 -0.14 -7.22
CA ILE A 60 -4.70 -0.64 -8.37
C ILE A 60 -4.18 -2.04 -8.68
N ASP A 61 -4.90 -3.06 -8.23
CA ASP A 61 -4.58 -4.45 -8.56
C ASP A 61 -5.12 -4.77 -9.96
N VAL A 62 -4.24 -5.33 -10.79
CA VAL A 62 -4.55 -5.77 -12.15
C VAL A 62 -4.73 -7.27 -12.13
N GLU A 63 -5.96 -7.71 -12.34
CA GLU A 63 -6.28 -9.12 -12.49
C GLU A 63 -6.26 -9.53 -13.98
N ALA A 64 -5.77 -10.72 -14.26
CA ALA A 64 -5.91 -11.29 -15.60
C ALA A 64 -7.40 -11.40 -15.96
N PRO A 65 -7.81 -10.96 -17.17
CA PRO A 65 -9.21 -11.04 -17.56
C PRO A 65 -9.68 -12.50 -17.56
N GLY A 66 -10.83 -12.76 -16.93
CA GLY A 66 -11.46 -14.08 -16.97
C GLY A 66 -11.82 -14.48 -18.41
N LEU A 67 -12.02 -15.78 -18.66
CA LEU A 67 -12.27 -16.35 -20.01
C LEU A 67 -13.36 -15.60 -20.79
N LEU A 68 -14.49 -15.28 -20.17
CA LEU A 68 -15.59 -14.55 -20.83
C LEU A 68 -15.18 -13.13 -21.25
N ARG A 69 -14.43 -12.43 -20.41
CA ARG A 69 -13.93 -11.07 -20.72
C ARG A 69 -12.87 -11.12 -21.81
N SER A 70 -12.00 -12.13 -21.80
CA SER A 70 -11.00 -12.35 -22.86
C SER A 70 -11.67 -12.59 -24.22
N MET A 71 -12.73 -13.41 -24.25
CA MET A 71 -13.51 -13.64 -25.47
C MET A 71 -14.22 -12.36 -25.96
N TRP A 72 -14.81 -11.60 -25.06
CA TRP A 72 -15.46 -10.32 -25.41
C TRP A 72 -14.45 -9.30 -25.96
N LEU A 73 -13.26 -9.19 -25.37
CA LEU A 73 -12.18 -8.32 -25.86
C LEU A 73 -11.66 -8.71 -27.25
N LEU A 74 -11.70 -10.00 -27.59
CA LEU A 74 -11.38 -10.50 -28.95
C LEU A 74 -12.36 -9.99 -30.00
N VAL A 75 -13.62 -9.84 -29.65
CA VAL A 75 -14.70 -9.40 -30.56
C VAL A 75 -14.81 -7.88 -30.61
N SER A 76 -14.61 -7.19 -29.48
CA SER A 76 -14.79 -5.75 -29.36
C SER A 76 -13.56 -4.91 -29.74
N GLY A 77 -12.40 -5.52 -30.00
CA GLY A 77 -11.15 -4.80 -30.31
C GLY A 77 -10.58 -3.96 -29.17
N GLY A 78 -11.02 -4.18 -27.91
CA GLY A 78 -10.54 -3.46 -26.75
C GLY A 78 -9.11 -3.83 -26.35
N GLU A 79 -8.47 -2.97 -25.53
CA GLU A 79 -7.11 -3.21 -24.98
C GLU A 79 -7.06 -4.54 -24.22
N ARG A 80 -6.19 -5.43 -24.67
CA ARG A 80 -6.06 -6.81 -24.14
C ARG A 80 -5.14 -6.88 -22.94
N ASP A 81 -4.13 -6.01 -22.89
CA ASP A 81 -3.23 -5.95 -21.73
C ASP A 81 -3.90 -5.17 -20.60
N PRO A 82 -4.30 -5.84 -19.50
CA PRO A 82 -4.96 -5.19 -18.40
C PRO A 82 -4.06 -4.16 -17.69
N PHE A 83 -2.74 -4.24 -17.84
CA PHE A 83 -1.81 -3.23 -17.33
C PHE A 83 -1.85 -1.96 -18.17
N VAL A 84 -1.91 -2.08 -19.50
CA VAL A 84 -2.07 -0.93 -20.40
C VAL A 84 -3.40 -0.23 -20.10
N ALA A 85 -4.47 -0.97 -19.96
CA ALA A 85 -5.79 -0.41 -19.63
C ALA A 85 -5.82 0.29 -18.26
N ALA A 86 -5.17 -0.28 -17.24
CA ALA A 86 -5.08 0.34 -15.92
C ALA A 86 -4.24 1.62 -15.94
N ARG A 87 -3.12 1.63 -16.64
CA ARG A 87 -2.28 2.81 -16.84
C ARG A 87 -3.03 3.92 -17.58
N ALA A 88 -3.67 3.59 -18.70
CA ALA A 88 -4.45 4.54 -19.49
C ALA A 88 -5.57 5.21 -18.68
N ARG A 89 -6.18 4.49 -17.71
CA ARG A 89 -7.18 5.04 -16.80
C ARG A 89 -6.58 6.12 -15.90
N VAL A 90 -5.38 5.91 -15.36
CA VAL A 90 -4.68 6.91 -14.53
C VAL A 90 -4.27 8.12 -15.36
N GLU A 91 -3.74 7.90 -16.57
CA GLU A 91 -3.34 8.95 -17.50
C GLU A 91 -4.55 9.80 -17.92
N LYS A 92 -5.67 9.14 -18.25
CA LYS A 92 -6.93 9.84 -18.58
C LYS A 92 -7.43 10.66 -17.40
N PHE A 93 -7.41 10.09 -16.17
CA PHE A 93 -7.82 10.85 -14.98
C PHE A 93 -6.97 12.12 -14.81
N ALA A 94 -5.65 12.01 -14.95
CA ALA A 94 -4.75 13.16 -14.83
C ALA A 94 -4.99 14.21 -15.95
N ALA A 95 -5.29 13.78 -17.17
CA ALA A 95 -5.61 14.67 -18.27
C ALA A 95 -6.95 15.42 -18.05
N ASP A 96 -7.95 14.71 -17.54
CA ASP A 96 -9.28 15.29 -17.23
C ASP A 96 -9.23 16.22 -15.97
N ASN A 97 -8.17 16.12 -15.16
CA ASN A 97 -8.00 16.88 -13.91
C ASN A 97 -6.61 17.56 -13.84
N PRO A 98 -6.34 18.58 -14.67
CA PRO A 98 -4.99 19.14 -14.83
C PRO A 98 -4.42 19.80 -13.57
N GLY A 99 -5.26 20.20 -12.60
CA GLY A 99 -4.83 20.71 -11.29
C GLY A 99 -4.27 19.64 -10.35
N TRP A 100 -4.42 18.37 -10.67
CA TRP A 100 -3.87 17.28 -9.90
C TRP A 100 -2.39 17.03 -10.25
N LEU A 101 -1.64 16.50 -9.29
CA LEU A 101 -0.31 15.94 -9.50
C LEU A 101 -0.27 14.54 -8.89
N LEU A 102 -0.02 13.55 -9.73
CA LEU A 102 -0.01 12.14 -9.37
C LEU A 102 1.38 11.54 -9.66
N ARG A 103 1.89 10.73 -8.74
CA ARG A 103 3.05 9.86 -9.01
C ARG A 103 2.58 8.43 -9.21
N LEU A 104 2.94 7.86 -10.35
CA LEU A 104 2.61 6.50 -10.74
C LEU A 104 3.79 5.58 -10.48
N TYR A 105 3.51 4.45 -9.81
CA TYR A 105 4.47 3.40 -9.54
C TYR A 105 3.96 2.06 -10.04
N ARG A 106 4.85 1.29 -10.65
CA ARG A 106 4.62 -0.12 -10.98
C ARG A 106 4.77 -0.97 -9.72
N THR A 107 3.81 -1.86 -9.46
CA THR A 107 3.85 -2.87 -8.39
C THR A 107 3.85 -4.27 -9.01
N PRO A 108 4.14 -5.34 -8.24
CA PRO A 108 4.12 -6.70 -8.79
C PRO A 108 2.76 -7.15 -9.35
N LYS A 109 1.65 -6.50 -8.94
CA LYS A 109 0.29 -6.88 -9.37
C LYS A 109 -0.47 -5.77 -10.07
N GLY A 110 0.13 -4.63 -10.34
CA GLY A 110 -0.58 -3.50 -10.93
C GLY A 110 0.16 -2.20 -10.74
N PHE A 111 -0.54 -1.20 -10.21
CA PHE A 111 0.01 0.12 -10.01
C PHE A 111 -0.32 0.65 -8.61
N ARG A 112 0.48 1.60 -8.19
CA ARG A 112 0.22 2.48 -7.06
C ARG A 112 0.27 3.92 -7.54
N VAL A 113 -0.69 4.71 -7.09
CA VAL A 113 -0.72 6.15 -7.31
C VAL A 113 -0.56 6.86 -5.97
N LEU A 114 0.33 7.85 -5.93
CA LEU A 114 0.50 8.77 -4.80
C LEU A 114 0.02 10.15 -5.24
N VAL A 115 -0.90 10.74 -4.47
CA VAL A 115 -1.36 12.11 -4.67
C VAL A 115 -0.35 13.09 -4.09
N MET A 116 0.05 14.09 -4.90
CA MET A 116 1.13 15.01 -4.54
C MET A 116 0.67 16.45 -4.28
N HIS A 117 -0.51 16.84 -4.78
CA HIS A 117 -0.94 18.25 -4.82
C HIS A 117 -1.82 18.64 -3.63
N ASP A 118 -2.40 17.67 -2.92
CA ASP A 118 -3.33 17.93 -1.81
C ASP A 118 -3.33 16.80 -0.78
N THR A 119 -3.97 17.05 0.36
CA THR A 119 -4.21 16.09 1.43
C THR A 119 -5.71 15.84 1.60
N PHE A 120 -6.08 14.65 2.08
CA PHE A 120 -7.47 14.23 2.20
C PHE A 120 -7.72 13.56 3.55
N ASP A 121 -8.89 13.77 4.12
CA ASP A 121 -9.31 13.01 5.30
C ASP A 121 -9.68 11.56 4.88
N PRO A 122 -9.14 10.54 5.54
CA PRO A 122 -9.46 9.14 5.25
C PRO A 122 -10.87 8.71 5.67
N THR A 123 -11.69 9.62 6.18
CA THR A 123 -13.11 9.41 6.49
C THR A 123 -14.04 10.05 5.47
N ASP A 124 -13.53 10.97 4.64
CA ASP A 124 -14.31 11.74 3.67
C ASP A 124 -14.41 11.04 2.32
N GLU A 125 -15.53 11.25 1.61
CA GLU A 125 -15.80 10.62 0.31
C GLU A 125 -14.84 11.00 -0.82
N PRO A 126 -14.33 12.26 -0.96
CA PRO A 126 -13.52 12.67 -2.11
C PRO A 126 -12.30 11.78 -2.39
N ALA A 127 -11.61 11.31 -1.32
CA ALA A 127 -10.47 10.41 -1.47
C ALA A 127 -10.90 9.04 -2.04
N PHE A 128 -12.06 8.54 -1.62
CA PHE A 128 -12.57 7.24 -2.05
C PHE A 128 -13.19 7.30 -3.45
N GLU A 129 -13.84 8.41 -3.82
CA GLU A 129 -14.29 8.66 -5.19
C GLU A 129 -13.11 8.68 -6.16
N PHE A 130 -12.03 9.37 -5.80
CA PHE A 130 -10.79 9.36 -6.56
C PHE A 130 -10.23 7.93 -6.73
N MET A 131 -10.08 7.20 -5.64
CA MET A 131 -9.61 5.82 -5.67
C MET A 131 -10.49 4.93 -6.56
N GLN A 132 -11.82 5.08 -6.46
CA GLN A 132 -12.78 4.33 -7.26
C GLN A 132 -12.66 4.66 -8.76
N LYS A 133 -12.52 5.94 -9.12
CA LYS A 133 -12.30 6.38 -10.52
C LYS A 133 -11.04 5.78 -11.11
N LEU A 134 -10.00 5.58 -10.31
CA LEU A 134 -8.78 4.90 -10.73
C LEU A 134 -8.91 3.38 -10.77
N GLY A 135 -9.95 2.80 -10.20
CA GLY A 135 -10.13 1.35 -10.09
C GLY A 135 -9.26 0.73 -8.99
N SER A 136 -9.10 1.43 -7.87
CA SER A 136 -8.45 0.88 -6.68
C SER A 136 -9.15 -0.36 -6.16
N ASP A 137 -8.37 -1.25 -5.54
CA ASP A 137 -8.89 -2.46 -4.87
C ASP A 137 -9.92 -2.07 -3.78
N PRO A 138 -11.18 -2.56 -3.89
CA PRO A 138 -12.23 -2.27 -2.90
C PRO A 138 -11.87 -2.69 -1.47
N LEU A 139 -11.10 -3.78 -1.32
CA LEU A 139 -10.63 -4.24 0.00
C LEU A 139 -9.64 -3.25 0.60
N TYR A 140 -8.73 -2.71 -0.22
CA TYR A 140 -7.80 -1.68 0.18
C TYR A 140 -8.53 -0.40 0.62
N MET A 141 -9.50 0.07 -0.17
CA MET A 141 -10.31 1.26 0.14
C MET A 141 -11.03 1.10 1.48
N ARG A 142 -11.73 -0.03 1.68
CA ARG A 142 -12.40 -0.36 2.94
C ARG A 142 -11.43 -0.40 4.12
N MET A 143 -10.23 -0.95 3.94
CA MET A 143 -9.20 -0.99 4.96
C MET A 143 -8.75 0.43 5.37
N CYS A 144 -8.52 1.33 4.41
CA CYS A 144 -8.15 2.72 4.68
C CYS A 144 -9.23 3.44 5.47
N ARG A 145 -10.50 3.30 5.07
CA ARG A 145 -11.65 3.89 5.76
C ARG A 145 -11.78 3.39 7.20
N ASN A 146 -11.73 2.07 7.42
CA ASN A 146 -11.85 1.46 8.74
C ASN A 146 -10.71 1.83 9.68
N GLN A 147 -9.50 1.96 9.16
CA GLN A 147 -8.30 2.30 9.92
C GLN A 147 -8.06 3.81 10.05
N LYS A 148 -8.88 4.61 9.36
CA LYS A 148 -8.76 6.08 9.33
C LYS A 148 -7.34 6.55 9.00
N CYS A 149 -6.73 5.92 8.00
CA CYS A 149 -5.42 6.30 7.48
C CYS A 149 -5.21 5.69 6.08
N PHE A 150 -4.41 6.36 5.25
CA PHE A 150 -3.94 5.78 4.00
C PHE A 150 -2.69 4.96 4.22
N ARG A 151 -2.56 3.87 3.49
CA ARG A 151 -1.49 2.91 3.71
C ARG A 151 -0.79 2.53 2.41
N ALA A 152 0.52 2.44 2.45
CA ALA A 152 1.31 1.88 1.36
C ALA A 152 2.26 0.81 1.90
N ARG A 153 2.25 -0.39 1.31
CA ARG A 153 3.27 -1.39 1.61
C ARG A 153 4.58 -0.98 0.96
N ILE A 154 5.61 -0.78 1.78
CA ILE A 154 6.90 -0.22 1.36
C ILE A 154 8.05 -1.23 1.38
N SER A 155 7.74 -2.52 1.58
CA SER A 155 8.72 -3.59 1.46
C SER A 155 8.09 -4.84 0.80
N PRO A 156 8.88 -5.76 0.21
CA PRO A 156 8.38 -6.95 -0.46
C PRO A 156 7.50 -7.82 0.43
N LYS A 157 6.54 -8.54 -0.16
CA LYS A 157 5.84 -9.62 0.58
C LYS A 157 6.84 -10.76 0.82
N PRO A 158 6.96 -11.29 2.06
CA PRO A 158 7.99 -12.30 2.38
C PRO A 158 8.01 -13.49 1.42
N TRP A 159 6.85 -14.05 1.07
CA TRP A 159 6.78 -15.21 0.15
C TRP A 159 7.17 -14.92 -1.29
N ARG A 160 7.21 -13.66 -1.71
CA ARG A 160 7.68 -13.27 -3.05
C ARG A 160 9.21 -13.28 -3.17
N ILE A 161 9.89 -13.23 -2.04
CA ILE A 161 11.37 -13.24 -1.94
C ILE A 161 11.91 -14.50 -1.26
N GLY A 162 11.10 -15.58 -1.25
CA GLY A 162 11.52 -16.86 -0.68
C GLY A 162 11.59 -16.91 0.85
N VAL A 163 10.96 -15.96 1.54
CA VAL A 163 10.90 -15.94 3.01
C VAL A 163 9.49 -16.28 3.48
N GLU A 164 9.37 -17.14 4.47
CA GLU A 164 8.08 -17.44 5.09
C GLU A 164 7.51 -16.21 5.83
N HIS A 165 6.22 -16.30 6.18
CA HIS A 165 5.58 -15.25 6.98
C HIS A 165 6.30 -15.06 8.33
N ILE A 166 6.18 -13.84 8.89
CA ILE A 166 6.81 -13.46 10.14
C ILE A 166 6.58 -14.48 11.27
N LYS A 167 7.61 -14.68 12.08
CA LYS A 167 7.57 -15.49 13.30
C LYS A 167 7.76 -14.62 14.54
N PRO A 168 7.20 -15.01 15.69
CA PRO A 168 6.25 -16.14 15.86
C PRO A 168 4.89 -15.83 15.23
N ARG A 169 4.16 -16.89 14.84
CA ARG A 169 2.75 -16.74 14.43
C ARG A 169 1.85 -16.47 15.64
N PRO A 170 0.75 -15.73 15.48
CA PRO A 170 0.13 -15.19 14.24
C PRO A 170 0.71 -13.86 13.70
N GLY A 171 1.87 -13.40 14.13
CA GLY A 171 2.53 -12.21 13.58
C GLY A 171 2.02 -10.86 14.13
N ILE A 172 1.17 -10.90 15.17
CA ILE A 172 0.62 -9.69 15.81
C ILE A 172 1.60 -9.10 16.84
N TRP A 173 1.41 -7.83 17.14
CA TRP A 173 2.15 -7.11 18.18
C TRP A 173 1.23 -6.75 19.36
N PRO A 174 1.74 -6.75 20.60
CA PRO A 174 3.11 -7.10 21.04
C PRO A 174 3.39 -8.60 21.05
N VAL A 175 4.66 -8.95 20.88
CA VAL A 175 5.15 -10.34 20.99
C VAL A 175 5.57 -10.61 22.43
N LYS A 176 5.30 -11.82 22.96
CA LYS A 176 5.77 -12.25 24.27
C LYS A 176 7.29 -12.19 24.36
N LYS A 177 7.81 -11.77 25.52
CA LYS A 177 9.25 -11.55 25.75
C LYS A 177 10.11 -12.76 25.37
N GLU A 178 9.65 -13.96 25.69
CA GLU A 178 10.37 -15.23 25.43
C GLU A 178 10.50 -15.53 23.93
N LYS A 179 9.61 -14.96 23.10
CA LYS A 179 9.58 -15.17 21.64
C LYS A 179 10.26 -14.04 20.85
N MET A 180 10.78 -13.01 21.52
CA MET A 180 11.39 -11.86 20.85
C MET A 180 12.65 -12.23 20.05
N ASN A 181 13.45 -13.21 20.50
CA ASN A 181 14.62 -13.65 19.74
C ASN A 181 14.22 -14.27 18.40
N VAL A 182 13.18 -15.12 18.40
CA VAL A 182 12.64 -15.71 17.16
C VAL A 182 12.15 -14.62 16.20
N ARG A 183 11.53 -13.55 16.74
CA ARG A 183 11.09 -12.39 15.95
C ARG A 183 12.27 -11.66 15.32
N ARG A 184 13.30 -11.35 16.11
CA ARG A 184 14.52 -10.64 15.63
C ARG A 184 15.27 -11.44 14.58
N ASP A 185 15.40 -12.75 14.75
CA ASP A 185 16.08 -13.64 13.80
C ASP A 185 15.32 -13.70 12.46
N TRP A 186 13.98 -13.73 12.52
CA TRP A 186 13.17 -13.65 11.32
C TRP A 186 13.34 -12.32 10.62
N ILE A 187 13.26 -11.20 11.35
CA ILE A 187 13.43 -9.83 10.80
C ILE A 187 14.77 -9.72 10.09
N ARG A 188 15.85 -10.12 10.70
CA ARG A 188 17.20 -10.07 10.12
C ARG A 188 17.30 -10.82 8.79
N ARG A 189 16.79 -12.05 8.72
CA ARG A 189 16.74 -12.85 7.49
C ARG A 189 15.88 -12.20 6.41
N TYR A 190 14.70 -11.70 6.81
CA TYR A 190 13.80 -11.02 5.89
C TYR A 190 14.42 -9.75 5.30
N GLU A 191 15.00 -8.89 6.12
CA GLU A 191 15.63 -7.64 5.68
C GLU A 191 16.82 -7.88 4.76
N GLN A 192 17.63 -8.90 5.02
CA GLN A 192 18.71 -9.33 4.16
C GLN A 192 18.20 -9.75 2.77
N GLN A 193 17.12 -10.51 2.67
CA GLN A 193 16.54 -10.86 1.38
C GLN A 193 15.84 -9.66 0.73
N ALA A 194 15.06 -8.90 1.48
CA ALA A 194 14.34 -7.73 0.98
C ALA A 194 15.26 -6.62 0.46
N SER A 195 16.53 -6.60 0.88
CA SER A 195 17.51 -5.64 0.37
C SER A 195 17.76 -5.76 -1.14
N ARG A 196 17.52 -6.92 -1.73
CA ARG A 196 17.76 -7.25 -3.16
C ARG A 196 16.60 -6.91 -4.08
N TYR A 197 15.46 -6.46 -3.52
CA TYR A 197 14.24 -6.21 -4.28
C TYR A 197 13.69 -4.82 -4.03
N SER A 198 12.95 -4.30 -5.01
CA SER A 198 12.05 -3.16 -4.86
C SER A 198 10.63 -3.64 -4.55
N SER A 199 9.86 -2.88 -3.78
CA SER A 199 8.43 -3.18 -3.58
C SER A 199 7.53 -2.49 -4.61
N CYS A 200 8.04 -1.47 -5.27
CA CYS A 200 7.47 -0.83 -6.47
C CYS A 200 8.59 -0.08 -7.22
N ARG A 201 8.32 0.31 -8.46
CA ARG A 201 9.20 1.13 -9.29
C ARG A 201 8.47 2.37 -9.75
N TYR A 202 9.11 3.53 -9.64
CA TYR A 202 8.58 4.77 -10.20
C TYR A 202 8.49 4.68 -11.73
N GLU A 203 7.38 5.16 -12.31
CA GLU A 203 7.18 5.18 -13.75
C GLU A 203 6.98 6.59 -14.32
N ALA A 204 6.13 7.41 -13.68
CA ALA A 204 5.77 8.72 -14.21
C ALA A 204 5.22 9.67 -13.14
N SER A 205 5.34 10.96 -13.40
CA SER A 205 4.52 12.01 -12.80
C SER A 205 3.50 12.48 -13.82
N LEU A 206 2.23 12.57 -13.42
CA LEU A 206 1.10 12.88 -14.29
C LEU A 206 0.34 14.08 -13.72
N GLY A 207 -0.15 14.97 -14.63
CA GLY A 207 -0.83 16.21 -14.27
C GLY A 207 0.13 17.39 -14.07
N GLN A 208 -0.42 18.59 -13.78
CA GLN A 208 0.31 19.86 -13.76
C GLN A 208 0.22 20.57 -12.38
N GLY A 209 -0.44 19.95 -11.40
CA GLY A 209 -0.54 20.49 -10.04
C GLY A 209 0.83 20.69 -9.38
N ARG A 210 0.88 21.53 -8.38
CA ARG A 210 2.10 21.76 -7.60
C ARG A 210 2.15 20.81 -6.41
N PRO A 211 3.29 20.19 -6.11
CA PRO A 211 3.39 19.30 -4.98
C PRO A 211 3.27 20.09 -3.66
N LEU A 212 2.57 19.51 -2.70
CA LEU A 212 2.60 19.96 -1.31
C LEU A 212 3.86 19.42 -0.60
N ARG A 213 4.52 20.25 0.17
CA ARG A 213 5.70 19.87 0.95
C ARG A 213 5.47 18.64 1.84
N LYS A 214 4.27 18.50 2.39
CA LYS A 214 3.89 17.31 3.18
C LYS A 214 3.88 16.04 2.32
N CYS A 215 3.32 16.11 1.11
CA CYS A 215 3.31 14.99 0.16
C CYS A 215 4.72 14.63 -0.31
N GLU A 216 5.60 15.62 -0.54
CA GLU A 216 7.01 15.38 -0.89
C GLU A 216 7.75 14.67 0.24
N ALA A 217 7.50 15.04 1.50
CA ALA A 217 8.10 14.36 2.66
C ALA A 217 7.66 12.87 2.72
N VAL A 218 6.38 12.58 2.51
CA VAL A 218 5.83 11.21 2.46
C VAL A 218 6.39 10.45 1.26
N GLN A 219 6.47 11.07 0.08
CA GLN A 219 7.07 10.51 -1.13
C GLN A 219 8.52 10.11 -0.88
N SER A 220 9.32 10.98 -0.29
CA SER A 220 10.73 10.70 0.00
C SER A 220 10.90 9.46 0.88
N VAL A 221 10.09 9.32 1.92
CA VAL A 221 10.08 8.11 2.77
C VAL A 221 9.64 6.89 1.97
N HIS A 222 8.53 6.98 1.23
CA HIS A 222 8.00 5.90 0.40
C HIS A 222 9.05 5.40 -0.61
N ASP A 223 9.64 6.30 -1.39
CA ASP A 223 10.56 5.96 -2.47
C ASP A 223 11.85 5.33 -1.93
N ARG A 224 12.39 5.85 -0.82
CA ARG A 224 13.54 5.30 -0.14
C ARG A 224 13.33 3.85 0.32
N TYR A 225 12.22 3.59 1.03
CA TYR A 225 11.92 2.25 1.55
C TYR A 225 11.54 1.27 0.44
N CYS A 226 10.73 1.72 -0.54
CA CYS A 226 10.38 0.92 -1.71
C CYS A 226 11.58 0.64 -2.63
N LYS A 227 12.66 1.44 -2.54
CA LYS A 227 13.76 1.47 -3.51
C LYS A 227 13.25 1.71 -4.92
N ALA A 228 12.33 2.69 -5.05
CA ALA A 228 11.54 2.89 -6.25
C ALA A 228 12.38 3.25 -7.49
N ASP A 229 13.56 3.84 -7.29
CA ASP A 229 14.46 4.32 -8.34
C ASP A 229 15.74 3.46 -8.49
N ARG A 230 15.81 2.28 -7.85
CA ARG A 230 17.03 1.48 -7.81
C ARG A 230 17.20 0.48 -8.96
N GLY A 231 16.21 0.32 -9.83
CA GLY A 231 16.25 -0.64 -10.93
C GLY A 231 16.28 -2.12 -10.51
N LEU A 232 15.92 -2.42 -9.25
CA LEU A 232 15.85 -3.78 -8.74
C LEU A 232 14.56 -4.48 -9.21
N ASP A 233 14.57 -5.81 -9.19
CA ASP A 233 13.36 -6.60 -9.44
C ASP A 233 12.26 -6.27 -8.43
N ILE A 234 11.02 -6.17 -8.92
CA ILE A 234 9.85 -5.83 -8.10
C ILE A 234 9.26 -7.10 -7.48
N ALA A 235 9.10 -7.14 -6.13
CA ALA A 235 8.56 -8.29 -5.41
C ALA A 235 7.47 -7.95 -4.36
#